data_18f60545c0b61e08cae0e2b88b6a7b91
#
_entry.id   18f60545c0b61e08cae0e2b88b6a7b91
#
_cell.length_a   1.000
_cell.length_b   1.000
_cell.length_c   1.000
_cell.angle_alpha   90.00
_cell.angle_beta   90.00
_cell.angle_gamma   90.00
#
_symmetry.space_group_name_H-M   'P 1'
#
loop_
_entity.id
_entity.type
_entity.pdbx_description
1 polymer ?
#
loop_
_entity_poly.entity_id
_entity_poly.type
_entity_poly.pdbx_seq_one_letter_code
_entity_poly.pdbx_strand_id
1 'polypeptide(L)'
;METTGWNQMADWWDEQLGDDGDLWHRTLIDPPVFMLAGDVAGQRVLDLACGNGYMSRRFARQGAHVIGVDANAPIIERARAREAREPLGITYHAADAAHLDMLADGAFDLAVCNMALMDIADAAGAIQEVSRVLRPQGRFVASLSHPCFDKVNTSGWAIERIYPNTTIWRKMSRYRAIAVDDMPWLRIGDQPIITQAYHRPLSWYFRILRAAGFVVAALEEPEPTEEFLANSPQGSWIAEIPLHCVIEAWKLELAQPTPPA
;
A
#
# COMPACT_ATOMS: atom_id res chain seq x y z
N MET A 1 -11.29 17.40 -0.40
CA MET A 1 -10.88 15.99 -0.24
C MET A 1 -11.74 15.35 0.84
N GLU A 2 -12.66 14.45 0.48
CA GLU A 2 -13.48 13.76 1.48
C GLU A 2 -12.80 12.47 1.92
N THR A 3 -11.95 12.57 2.96
CA THR A 3 -11.39 11.41 3.66
C THR A 3 -12.23 11.05 4.90
N THR A 4 -13.53 11.33 4.85
CA THR A 4 -14.41 11.30 6.03
C THR A 4 -14.39 9.96 6.76
N GLY A 5 -14.46 8.84 6.07
CA GLY A 5 -14.41 7.51 6.71
C GLY A 5 -13.07 7.23 7.37
N TRP A 6 -11.96 7.45 6.68
CA TRP A 6 -10.62 7.26 7.23
C TRP A 6 -10.30 8.22 8.37
N ASN A 7 -10.75 9.50 8.28
CA ASN A 7 -10.58 10.46 9.38
C ASN A 7 -11.28 10.01 10.65
N GLN A 8 -12.47 9.42 10.54
CA GLN A 8 -13.21 8.89 11.70
C GLN A 8 -12.55 7.65 12.32
N MET A 9 -11.77 6.91 11.53
CA MET A 9 -11.08 5.69 11.96
C MET A 9 -9.66 5.92 12.48
N ALA A 10 -9.15 7.15 12.47
CA ALA A 10 -7.74 7.42 12.74
C ALA A 10 -7.25 6.83 14.08
N ASP A 11 -8.01 6.99 15.16
CA ASP A 11 -7.62 6.48 16.47
C ASP A 11 -7.64 4.95 16.51
N TRP A 12 -8.70 4.34 15.99
CA TRP A 12 -8.80 2.88 15.94
C TRP A 12 -7.72 2.27 15.05
N TRP A 13 -7.46 2.88 13.88
CA TRP A 13 -6.43 2.39 12.96
C TRP A 13 -5.04 2.52 13.57
N ASP A 14 -4.79 3.62 14.27
CA ASP A 14 -3.55 3.82 15.02
C ASP A 14 -3.33 2.74 16.11
N GLU A 15 -4.39 2.38 16.84
CA GLU A 15 -4.34 1.31 17.83
C GLU A 15 -4.08 -0.06 17.20
N GLN A 16 -4.71 -0.36 16.04
CA GLN A 16 -4.51 -1.64 15.34
C GLN A 16 -3.08 -1.80 14.81
N LEU A 17 -2.55 -0.77 14.17
CA LEU A 17 -1.19 -0.80 13.60
C LEU A 17 -0.11 -0.68 14.68
N GLY A 18 -0.35 0.06 15.75
CA GLY A 18 0.64 0.28 16.79
C GLY A 18 1.94 0.89 16.24
N ASP A 19 3.07 0.42 16.76
CA ASP A 19 4.39 0.91 16.36
C ASP A 19 5.06 0.08 15.26
N ASP A 20 4.58 -1.15 14.99
CA ASP A 20 5.23 -2.12 14.11
C ASP A 20 4.32 -2.73 13.04
N GLY A 21 3.06 -2.33 12.96
CA GLY A 21 2.03 -2.94 12.13
C GLY A 21 1.29 -4.09 12.83
N ASP A 22 0.09 -4.41 12.37
CA ASP A 22 -0.69 -5.55 12.87
C ASP A 22 -0.12 -6.91 12.41
N LEU A 23 -0.79 -8.01 12.76
CA LEU A 23 -0.36 -9.35 12.38
C LEU A 23 -0.22 -9.49 10.85
N TRP A 24 -1.19 -8.98 10.07
CA TRP A 24 -1.18 -9.09 8.62
C TRP A 24 -0.01 -8.34 8.00
N HIS A 25 0.21 -7.10 8.46
CA HIS A 25 1.33 -6.30 7.99
C HIS A 25 2.66 -6.97 8.35
N ARG A 26 2.92 -7.21 9.63
CA ARG A 26 4.21 -7.71 10.10
C ARG A 26 4.62 -9.06 9.50
N THR A 27 3.66 -9.97 9.32
CA THR A 27 3.96 -11.39 9.08
C THR A 27 3.58 -11.89 7.70
N LEU A 28 2.88 -11.06 6.90
CA LEU A 28 2.48 -11.42 5.54
C LEU A 28 2.89 -10.34 4.54
N ILE A 29 2.53 -9.07 4.76
CA ILE A 29 2.62 -8.02 3.75
C ILE A 29 3.99 -7.32 3.75
N ASP A 30 4.47 -6.91 4.92
CA ASP A 30 5.72 -6.16 5.05
C ASP A 30 6.98 -6.91 4.63
N PRO A 31 7.13 -8.24 4.89
CA PRO A 31 8.35 -8.95 4.51
C PRO A 31 8.72 -8.81 3.03
N PRO A 32 7.82 -9.06 2.05
CA PRO A 32 8.15 -8.82 0.65
C PRO A 32 8.31 -7.34 0.30
N VAL A 33 7.62 -6.41 0.98
CA VAL A 33 7.85 -4.97 0.77
C VAL A 33 9.27 -4.58 1.14
N PHE A 34 9.78 -5.02 2.31
CA PHE A 34 11.16 -4.76 2.72
C PHE A 34 12.17 -5.51 1.86
N MET A 35 11.87 -6.74 1.43
CA MET A 35 12.72 -7.50 0.52
C MET A 35 12.92 -6.74 -0.81
N LEU A 36 11.86 -6.24 -1.41
CA LEU A 36 11.90 -5.47 -2.66
C LEU A 36 12.49 -4.07 -2.45
N ALA A 37 12.24 -3.42 -1.30
CA ALA A 37 12.87 -2.15 -0.96
C ALA A 37 14.40 -2.29 -0.84
N GLY A 38 14.90 -3.45 -0.38
CA GLY A 38 16.32 -3.73 -0.22
C GLY A 38 17.01 -2.86 0.81
N ASP A 39 18.31 -2.60 0.62
CA ASP A 39 19.06 -1.72 1.50
C ASP A 39 18.66 -0.26 1.23
N VAL A 40 18.17 0.41 2.26
CA VAL A 40 17.70 1.80 2.21
C VAL A 40 18.60 2.78 2.98
N ALA A 41 19.73 2.32 3.53
CA ALA A 41 20.63 3.17 4.28
C ALA A 41 21.13 4.35 3.43
N GLY A 42 20.91 5.58 3.91
CA GLY A 42 21.24 6.82 3.22
C GLY A 42 20.33 7.18 2.04
N GLN A 43 19.33 6.35 1.71
CA GLN A 43 18.37 6.65 0.64
C GLN A 43 17.28 7.62 1.13
N ARG A 44 16.76 8.42 0.20
CA ARG A 44 15.58 9.27 0.43
C ARG A 44 14.34 8.46 0.06
N VAL A 45 13.50 8.19 1.04
CA VAL A 45 12.32 7.33 0.91
C VAL A 45 11.05 8.16 1.08
N LEU A 46 10.14 8.05 0.13
CA LEU A 46 8.77 8.53 0.24
C LEU A 46 7.87 7.38 0.73
N ASP A 47 7.24 7.56 1.88
CA ASP A 47 6.18 6.67 2.37
C ASP A 47 4.82 7.31 2.03
N LEU A 48 4.19 6.83 0.96
CA LEU A 48 2.94 7.37 0.41
C LEU A 48 1.74 6.66 1.03
N ALA A 49 0.78 7.44 1.53
CA ALA A 49 -0.32 6.99 2.38
C ALA A 49 0.20 6.27 3.62
N CYS A 50 1.10 6.97 4.35
CA CYS A 50 1.92 6.41 5.42
C CYS A 50 1.15 6.07 6.70
N GLY A 51 -0.12 6.45 6.81
CA GLY A 51 -0.94 6.24 8.00
C GLY A 51 -0.29 6.84 9.26
N ASN A 52 -0.18 6.05 10.31
CA ASN A 52 0.45 6.45 11.58
C ASN A 52 2.00 6.46 11.53
N GLY A 53 2.58 6.21 10.35
CA GLY A 53 4.03 6.26 10.12
C GLY A 53 4.83 5.06 10.64
N TYR A 54 4.19 3.91 10.95
CA TYR A 54 4.94 2.75 11.43
C TYR A 54 5.97 2.27 10.39
N MET A 55 5.61 2.23 9.09
CA MET A 55 6.51 1.86 8.01
C MET A 55 7.63 2.91 7.84
N SER A 56 7.27 4.19 7.88
CA SER A 56 8.24 5.30 7.87
C SER A 56 9.31 5.14 8.94
N ARG A 57 8.90 4.83 10.17
CA ARG A 57 9.84 4.63 11.30
C ARG A 57 10.73 3.39 11.10
N ARG A 58 10.19 2.31 10.54
CA ARG A 58 10.99 1.11 10.22
C ARG A 58 12.07 1.41 9.18
N PHE A 59 11.77 2.18 8.12
CA PHE A 59 12.76 2.62 7.16
C PHE A 59 13.79 3.59 7.76
N ALA A 60 13.34 4.55 8.57
CA ALA A 60 14.25 5.50 9.23
C ALA A 60 15.23 4.80 10.19
N ARG A 61 14.77 3.79 10.94
CA ARG A 61 15.65 2.95 11.78
C ARG A 61 16.68 2.13 10.99
N GLN A 62 16.42 1.89 9.70
CA GLN A 62 17.38 1.29 8.76
C GLN A 62 18.31 2.33 8.11
N GLY A 63 18.24 3.60 8.53
CA GLY A 63 19.12 4.66 8.06
C GLY A 63 18.61 5.44 6.84
N ALA A 64 17.34 5.26 6.44
CA ALA A 64 16.74 6.06 5.38
C ALA A 64 16.37 7.47 5.86
N HIS A 65 16.39 8.44 4.92
CA HIS A 65 15.80 9.77 5.09
C HIS A 65 14.35 9.73 4.60
N VAL A 66 13.38 9.73 5.52
CA VAL A 66 11.99 9.45 5.18
C VAL A 66 11.13 10.70 5.20
N ILE A 67 10.26 10.83 4.18
CA ILE A 67 9.11 11.71 4.19
C ILE A 67 7.85 10.83 4.10
N GLY A 68 6.94 11.00 5.07
CA GLY A 68 5.63 10.35 5.07
C GLY A 68 4.54 11.32 4.61
N VAL A 69 3.64 10.85 3.76
CA VAL A 69 2.50 11.63 3.27
C VAL A 69 1.22 10.81 3.42
N ASP A 70 0.18 11.39 3.99
CA ASP A 70 -1.15 10.79 4.06
C ASP A 70 -2.23 11.87 3.96
N ALA A 71 -3.35 11.55 3.32
CA ALA A 71 -4.46 12.48 3.18
C ALA A 71 -5.26 12.65 4.49
N ASN A 72 -5.15 11.70 5.41
CA ASN A 72 -5.81 11.69 6.71
C ASN A 72 -5.03 12.56 7.71
N ALA A 73 -5.40 13.82 7.87
CA ALA A 73 -4.73 14.72 8.80
C ALA A 73 -4.75 14.22 10.27
N PRO A 74 -5.83 13.67 10.83
CA PRO A 74 -5.83 13.06 12.17
C PRO A 74 -4.77 11.98 12.36
N ILE A 75 -4.53 11.07 11.38
CA ILE A 75 -3.53 10.02 11.51
C ILE A 75 -2.11 10.58 11.41
N ILE A 76 -1.90 11.62 10.59
CA ILE A 76 -0.63 12.34 10.50
C ILE A 76 -0.25 12.99 11.85
N GLU A 77 -1.22 13.51 12.60
CA GLU A 77 -0.93 14.01 13.95
C GLU A 77 -0.47 12.89 14.89
N ARG A 78 -0.96 11.65 14.73
CA ARG A 78 -0.44 10.48 15.47
C ARG A 78 1.01 10.16 15.07
N ALA A 79 1.31 10.19 13.77
CA ALA A 79 2.66 9.99 13.26
C ALA A 79 3.64 11.07 13.82
N ARG A 80 3.24 12.34 13.78
CA ARG A 80 4.02 13.46 14.34
C ARG A 80 4.23 13.34 15.86
N ALA A 81 3.22 12.91 16.59
CA ALA A 81 3.32 12.70 18.03
C ALA A 81 4.32 11.58 18.38
N ARG A 82 4.42 10.53 17.55
CA ARG A 82 5.43 9.49 17.71
C ARG A 82 6.82 9.99 17.37
N GLU A 83 6.96 10.74 16.29
CA GLU A 83 8.24 11.37 15.90
C GLU A 83 8.76 12.32 17.00
N ALA A 84 7.86 13.07 17.63
CA ALA A 84 8.22 13.95 18.76
C ALA A 84 8.71 13.17 19.99
N ARG A 85 8.22 11.94 20.22
CA ARG A 85 8.66 11.09 21.34
C ARG A 85 9.96 10.33 21.04
N GLU A 86 10.11 9.88 19.80
CA GLU A 86 11.30 9.17 19.29
C GLU A 86 11.73 9.84 17.97
N PRO A 87 12.58 10.87 18.04
CA PRO A 87 13.02 11.58 16.84
C PRO A 87 13.91 10.70 15.95
N LEU A 88 13.42 10.37 14.77
CA LEU A 88 14.12 9.63 13.73
C LEU A 88 14.45 10.50 12.50
N GLY A 89 14.08 11.78 12.54
CA GLY A 89 14.29 12.75 11.45
C GLY A 89 13.24 12.67 10.35
N ILE A 90 12.07 12.09 10.63
CA ILE A 90 10.99 11.89 9.65
C ILE A 90 10.15 13.18 9.56
N THR A 91 9.85 13.60 8.33
CA THR A 91 8.90 14.67 8.08
C THR A 91 7.57 14.10 7.61
N TYR A 92 6.45 14.55 8.21
CA TYR A 92 5.11 14.10 7.85
C TYR A 92 4.25 15.24 7.29
N HIS A 93 3.61 15.00 6.14
CA HIS A 93 2.70 15.93 5.48
C HIS A 93 1.29 15.36 5.38
N ALA A 94 0.29 16.17 5.73
CA ALA A 94 -1.11 15.87 5.45
C ALA A 94 -1.44 16.39 4.05
N ALA A 95 -1.46 15.50 3.04
CA ALA A 95 -1.67 15.87 1.63
C ALA A 95 -2.23 14.71 0.83
N ASP A 96 -2.87 15.04 -0.31
CA ASP A 96 -3.35 14.07 -1.28
C ASP A 96 -2.18 13.45 -2.05
N ALA A 97 -2.18 12.13 -2.17
CA ALA A 97 -1.18 11.37 -2.93
C ALA A 97 -1.09 11.79 -4.41
N ALA A 98 -2.19 12.32 -4.98
CA ALA A 98 -2.23 12.81 -6.36
C ALA A 98 -1.78 14.29 -6.49
N HIS A 99 -1.42 14.95 -5.39
CA HIS A 99 -1.01 16.37 -5.35
C HIS A 99 0.14 16.55 -4.36
N LEU A 100 1.36 16.27 -4.81
CA LEU A 100 2.59 16.34 -4.00
C LEU A 100 3.43 17.58 -4.34
N ASP A 101 2.79 18.73 -4.61
CA ASP A 101 3.45 19.98 -5.03
C ASP A 101 4.54 20.45 -4.07
N MET A 102 4.47 20.04 -2.79
CA MET A 102 5.48 20.35 -1.79
C MET A 102 6.76 19.53 -1.94
N LEU A 103 6.77 18.49 -2.76
CA LEU A 103 7.91 17.62 -3.01
C LEU A 103 8.53 17.94 -4.36
N ALA A 104 9.85 18.11 -4.39
CA ALA A 104 10.58 18.42 -5.61
C ALA A 104 10.69 17.20 -6.55
N ASP A 105 10.81 17.47 -7.84
CA ASP A 105 11.05 16.46 -8.87
C ASP A 105 12.38 15.72 -8.60
N GLY A 106 12.38 14.41 -8.79
CA GLY A 106 13.58 13.59 -8.62
C GLY A 106 14.16 13.59 -7.21
N ALA A 107 13.36 13.92 -6.20
CA ALA A 107 13.83 14.06 -4.82
C ALA A 107 14.06 12.72 -4.11
N PHE A 108 13.51 11.60 -4.59
CA PHE A 108 13.50 10.32 -3.89
C PHE A 108 14.19 9.21 -4.67
N ASP A 109 14.80 8.29 -3.94
CA ASP A 109 15.42 7.07 -4.44
C ASP A 109 14.41 5.92 -4.51
N LEU A 110 13.52 5.87 -3.51
CA LEU A 110 12.46 4.88 -3.33
C LEU A 110 11.16 5.56 -2.92
N ALA A 111 10.05 5.13 -3.49
CA ALA A 111 8.72 5.39 -2.97
C ALA A 111 8.08 4.07 -2.55
N VAL A 112 7.37 4.07 -1.43
CA VAL A 112 6.61 2.91 -0.94
C VAL A 112 5.16 3.34 -0.74
N CYS A 113 4.22 2.49 -1.14
CA CYS A 113 2.79 2.65 -0.85
C CYS A 113 2.27 1.32 -0.31
N ASN A 114 2.15 1.23 1.02
CA ASN A 114 1.81 -0.04 1.67
C ASN A 114 0.31 -0.14 1.94
N MET A 115 -0.36 -1.08 1.28
CA MET A 115 -1.80 -1.38 1.41
C MET A 115 -2.73 -0.17 1.27
N ALA A 116 -2.45 0.73 0.31
CA ALA A 116 -3.23 1.95 0.17
C ALA A 116 -3.68 2.29 -1.26
N LEU A 117 -3.01 1.79 -2.32
CA LEU A 117 -3.39 2.15 -3.70
C LEU A 117 -4.85 1.83 -4.05
N MET A 118 -5.44 0.82 -3.44
CA MET A 118 -6.83 0.46 -3.62
C MET A 118 -7.79 1.39 -2.86
N ASP A 119 -7.30 2.23 -1.96
CA ASP A 119 -8.10 3.20 -1.19
C ASP A 119 -7.97 4.63 -1.75
N ILE A 120 -7.04 4.84 -2.69
CA ILE A 120 -6.82 6.13 -3.33
C ILE A 120 -7.74 6.28 -4.55
N ALA A 121 -8.60 7.29 -4.52
CA ALA A 121 -9.56 7.55 -5.61
C ALA A 121 -8.85 7.82 -6.94
N ASP A 122 -7.89 8.76 -6.95
CA ASP A 122 -7.03 9.05 -8.09
C ASP A 122 -5.67 8.35 -7.96
N ALA A 123 -5.69 7.02 -7.96
CA ALA A 123 -4.44 6.27 -7.94
C ALA A 123 -3.60 6.46 -9.22
N ALA A 124 -4.20 6.88 -10.34
CA ALA A 124 -3.43 7.19 -11.54
C ALA A 124 -2.63 8.48 -11.37
N GLY A 125 -3.24 9.53 -10.82
CA GLY A 125 -2.55 10.77 -10.45
C GLY A 125 -1.48 10.52 -9.39
N ALA A 126 -1.77 9.72 -8.36
CA ALA A 126 -0.79 9.34 -7.35
C ALA A 126 0.44 8.64 -7.95
N ILE A 127 0.25 7.68 -8.87
CA ILE A 127 1.35 7.01 -9.57
C ILE A 127 2.15 7.98 -10.45
N GLN A 128 1.50 8.97 -11.07
CA GLN A 128 2.19 10.03 -11.82
C GLN A 128 3.04 10.91 -10.92
N GLU A 129 2.50 11.32 -9.76
CA GLU A 129 3.25 12.09 -8.77
C GLU A 129 4.44 11.29 -8.20
N VAL A 130 4.25 10.01 -7.90
CA VAL A 130 5.36 9.11 -7.53
C VAL A 130 6.44 9.11 -8.62
N SER A 131 6.04 9.00 -9.90
CA SER A 131 7.00 9.07 -11.00
C SER A 131 7.72 10.42 -11.03
N ARG A 132 7.02 11.55 -10.85
CA ARG A 132 7.62 12.88 -10.84
C ARG A 132 8.67 13.02 -9.74
N VAL A 133 8.34 12.64 -8.52
CA VAL A 133 9.22 12.82 -7.36
C VAL A 133 10.36 11.81 -7.26
N LEU A 134 10.26 10.66 -7.93
CA LEU A 134 11.37 9.72 -8.03
C LEU A 134 12.43 10.21 -9.03
N ARG A 135 13.71 10.04 -8.68
CA ARG A 135 14.81 10.26 -9.63
C ARG A 135 14.77 9.22 -10.77
N PRO A 136 15.46 9.45 -11.90
CA PRO A 136 15.70 8.38 -12.87
C PRO A 136 16.29 7.15 -12.20
N GLN A 137 15.82 5.96 -12.58
CA GLN A 137 16.15 4.66 -11.95
C GLN A 137 15.70 4.54 -10.48
N GLY A 138 14.91 5.48 -9.98
CA GLY A 138 14.22 5.35 -8.69
C GLY A 138 13.18 4.23 -8.74
N ARG A 139 12.86 3.69 -7.57
CA ARG A 139 11.98 2.51 -7.44
C ARG A 139 10.68 2.87 -6.76
N PHE A 140 9.61 2.22 -7.18
CA PHE A 140 8.31 2.26 -6.52
C PHE A 140 7.91 0.85 -6.09
N VAL A 141 7.68 0.65 -4.80
CA VAL A 141 7.18 -0.60 -4.23
C VAL A 141 5.79 -0.36 -3.67
N ALA A 142 4.80 -1.11 -4.15
CA ALA A 142 3.43 -0.96 -3.69
C ALA A 142 2.81 -2.32 -3.35
N SER A 143 2.27 -2.45 -2.14
CA SER A 143 1.44 -3.58 -1.76
C SER A 143 -0.04 -3.23 -1.86
N LEU A 144 -0.86 -4.19 -2.20
CA LEU A 144 -2.30 -4.01 -2.36
C LEU A 144 -3.06 -5.33 -2.18
N SER A 145 -4.37 -5.25 -1.88
CA SER A 145 -5.27 -6.39 -2.00
C SER A 145 -5.20 -6.95 -3.42
N HIS A 146 -5.03 -8.28 -3.55
CA HIS A 146 -4.81 -8.92 -4.84
C HIS A 146 -6.03 -8.78 -5.74
N PRO A 147 -5.96 -8.02 -6.86
CA PRO A 147 -7.15 -7.70 -7.65
C PRO A 147 -7.85 -8.93 -8.24
N CYS A 148 -7.11 -10.03 -8.46
CA CYS A 148 -7.67 -11.27 -9.00
C CYS A 148 -8.42 -12.09 -7.96
N PHE A 149 -8.12 -11.92 -6.67
CA PHE A 149 -8.64 -12.80 -5.62
C PHE A 149 -9.36 -12.05 -4.52
N ASP A 150 -9.10 -10.76 -4.33
CA ASP A 150 -9.75 -9.97 -3.30
C ASP A 150 -10.43 -8.72 -3.86
N LYS A 151 -11.74 -8.72 -3.79
CA LYS A 151 -12.59 -7.61 -4.19
C LYS A 151 -13.76 -7.50 -3.22
N VAL A 152 -13.92 -6.33 -2.64
CA VAL A 152 -15.02 -6.04 -1.72
C VAL A 152 -16.37 -6.42 -2.35
N ASN A 153 -17.24 -7.00 -1.56
CA ASN A 153 -18.61 -7.39 -1.91
C ASN A 153 -18.78 -8.45 -3.03
N THR A 154 -17.72 -8.82 -3.77
CA THR A 154 -17.85 -9.73 -4.92
C THR A 154 -16.83 -10.84 -4.96
N SER A 155 -16.00 -10.97 -3.94
CA SER A 155 -15.13 -12.11 -3.70
C SER A 155 -15.48 -12.78 -2.35
N GLY A 156 -15.06 -14.01 -2.17
CA GLY A 156 -15.29 -14.73 -0.91
C GLY A 156 -14.80 -16.16 -0.96
N TRP A 157 -14.59 -16.73 0.22
CA TRP A 157 -14.25 -18.13 0.35
C TRP A 157 -15.47 -19.04 0.16
N ALA A 158 -15.25 -20.20 -0.45
CA ALA A 158 -16.21 -21.29 -0.50
C ALA A 158 -15.50 -22.60 -0.20
N ILE A 159 -16.15 -23.42 0.61
CA ILE A 159 -15.65 -24.73 1.02
C ILE A 159 -16.53 -25.78 0.40
N GLU A 160 -15.94 -26.68 -0.37
CA GLU A 160 -16.60 -27.87 -0.93
C GLU A 160 -16.08 -29.10 -0.21
N ARG A 161 -16.99 -29.87 0.37
CA ARG A 161 -16.68 -31.09 1.09
C ARG A 161 -17.20 -32.29 0.31
N ILE A 162 -16.30 -32.98 -0.39
CA ILE A 162 -16.57 -34.25 -1.05
C ILE A 162 -15.69 -35.30 -0.37
N TYR A 163 -16.28 -36.07 0.55
CA TYR A 163 -15.53 -37.08 1.33
C TYR A 163 -14.66 -37.97 0.42
N PRO A 164 -13.36 -38.19 0.77
CA PRO A 164 -12.67 -37.76 1.98
C PRO A 164 -12.03 -36.32 1.88
N ASN A 165 -12.21 -35.64 0.77
CA ASN A 165 -11.51 -34.37 0.45
C ASN A 165 -12.31 -33.13 0.86
N THR A 166 -11.58 -32.10 1.22
CA THR A 166 -12.10 -30.72 1.36
C THR A 166 -11.34 -29.85 0.37
N THR A 167 -12.06 -29.14 -0.48
CA THR A 167 -11.48 -28.19 -1.42
C THR A 167 -11.92 -26.80 -1.04
N ILE A 168 -10.97 -25.89 -1.04
CA ILE A 168 -11.19 -24.48 -0.73
C ILE A 168 -11.11 -23.70 -2.05
N TRP A 169 -12.10 -22.87 -2.27
CA TRP A 169 -12.21 -22.04 -3.46
C TRP A 169 -12.22 -20.57 -3.09
N ARG A 170 -11.59 -19.76 -3.90
CA ARG A 170 -11.79 -18.31 -3.87
C ARG A 170 -12.72 -17.92 -5.01
N LYS A 171 -13.96 -17.60 -4.69
CA LYS A 171 -14.92 -17.10 -5.67
C LYS A 171 -14.62 -15.64 -5.98
N MET A 172 -14.68 -15.30 -7.25
CA MET A 172 -14.49 -13.95 -7.74
C MET A 172 -15.51 -13.65 -8.85
N SER A 173 -16.12 -12.48 -8.79
CA SER A 173 -16.98 -12.02 -9.88
C SER A 173 -16.66 -10.57 -10.25
N ARG A 174 -17.06 -10.17 -11.46
CA ARG A 174 -16.88 -8.80 -11.96
C ARG A 174 -15.44 -8.26 -11.92
N TYR A 175 -14.45 -9.15 -12.04
CA TYR A 175 -13.02 -8.80 -12.00
C TYR A 175 -12.64 -7.64 -12.93
N ARG A 176 -13.19 -7.59 -14.17
CA ARG A 176 -12.83 -6.55 -15.15
C ARG A 176 -13.48 -5.18 -14.88
N ALA A 177 -14.48 -5.12 -14.02
CA ALA A 177 -15.16 -3.87 -13.72
C ALA A 177 -14.27 -2.99 -12.83
N ILE A 178 -14.00 -1.76 -13.27
CA ILE A 178 -13.54 -0.73 -12.35
C ILE A 178 -14.74 -0.34 -11.51
N ALA A 179 -14.61 -0.43 -10.20
CA ALA A 179 -15.72 -0.22 -9.28
C ALA A 179 -15.25 0.49 -8.01
N VAL A 180 -16.17 1.21 -7.41
CA VAL A 180 -16.03 1.75 -6.06
C VAL A 180 -16.99 0.98 -5.18
N ASP A 181 -16.48 0.36 -4.15
CA ASP A 181 -17.26 -0.44 -3.21
C ASP A 181 -17.16 0.20 -1.81
N ASP A 182 -18.29 0.35 -1.15
CA ASP A 182 -18.33 0.79 0.26
C ASP A 182 -17.83 -0.34 1.16
N MET A 183 -16.86 -0.03 2.01
CA MET A 183 -16.30 -0.96 2.98
C MET A 183 -16.70 -0.52 4.40
N PRO A 184 -17.64 -1.22 5.02
CA PRO A 184 -18.01 -0.95 6.41
C PRO A 184 -16.96 -1.59 7.34
N TRP A 185 -16.35 -0.78 8.21
CA TRP A 185 -15.34 -1.23 9.18
C TRP A 185 -15.91 -1.40 10.58
N LEU A 186 -16.31 -0.29 11.16
CA LEU A 186 -16.69 -0.16 12.54
C LEU A 186 -18.05 0.50 12.65
N ARG A 187 -18.60 0.52 13.86
CA ARG A 187 -19.79 1.29 14.20
C ARG A 187 -19.44 2.27 15.32
N ILE A 188 -19.82 3.53 15.13
CA ILE A 188 -19.86 4.52 16.21
C ILE A 188 -21.32 4.69 16.58
N GLY A 189 -21.72 4.16 17.74
CA GLY A 189 -23.14 3.99 18.07
C GLY A 189 -23.83 3.08 17.03
N ASP A 190 -24.90 3.56 16.39
CA ASP A 190 -25.64 2.82 15.38
C ASP A 190 -25.17 3.09 13.95
N GLN A 191 -24.26 4.03 13.74
CA GLN A 191 -23.78 4.39 12.40
C GLN A 191 -22.50 3.63 12.03
N PRO A 192 -22.47 2.96 10.86
CA PRO A 192 -21.24 2.36 10.37
C PRO A 192 -20.27 3.44 9.90
N ILE A 193 -18.99 3.25 10.17
CA ILE A 193 -17.92 3.99 9.49
C ILE A 193 -17.64 3.28 8.17
N ILE A 194 -17.76 4.01 7.09
CA ILE A 194 -17.59 3.49 5.74
C ILE A 194 -16.39 4.18 5.09
N THR A 195 -15.47 3.38 4.57
CA THR A 195 -14.46 3.83 3.62
C THR A 195 -14.79 3.34 2.22
N GLN A 196 -14.09 3.84 1.22
CA GLN A 196 -14.27 3.39 -0.16
C GLN A 196 -13.06 2.58 -0.62
N ALA A 197 -13.31 1.42 -1.19
CA ALA A 197 -12.32 0.60 -1.87
C ALA A 197 -12.51 0.68 -3.38
N TYR A 198 -11.44 0.98 -4.11
CA TYR A 198 -11.45 1.15 -5.56
C TYR A 198 -10.89 -0.10 -6.22
N HIS A 199 -11.77 -0.98 -6.66
CA HIS A 199 -11.34 -2.15 -7.43
C HIS A 199 -10.89 -1.74 -8.83
N ARG A 200 -9.68 -2.17 -9.18
CA ARG A 200 -9.07 -2.02 -10.51
C ARG A 200 -8.41 -3.34 -10.89
N PRO A 201 -8.64 -3.88 -12.11
CA PRO A 201 -7.99 -5.11 -12.54
C PRO A 201 -6.44 -4.98 -12.48
N LEU A 202 -5.73 -6.08 -12.26
CA LEU A 202 -4.27 -6.08 -12.22
C LEU A 202 -3.67 -5.43 -13.48
N SER A 203 -4.25 -5.70 -14.65
CA SER A 203 -3.84 -5.08 -15.91
C SER A 203 -4.00 -3.55 -15.95
N TRP A 204 -4.86 -2.97 -15.10
CA TRP A 204 -5.01 -1.53 -14.97
C TRP A 204 -3.76 -0.93 -14.32
N TYR A 205 -3.28 -1.51 -13.22
CA TYR A 205 -2.07 -1.07 -12.53
C TYR A 205 -0.86 -1.11 -13.46
N PHE A 206 -0.68 -2.20 -14.21
CA PHE A 206 0.41 -2.32 -15.18
C PHE A 206 0.35 -1.27 -16.28
N ARG A 207 -0.84 -0.94 -16.80
CA ARG A 207 -0.99 0.11 -17.82
C ARG A 207 -0.68 1.49 -17.27
N ILE A 208 -1.13 1.81 -16.05
CA ILE A 208 -0.89 3.13 -15.44
C ILE A 208 0.58 3.29 -15.07
N LEU A 209 1.19 2.28 -14.47
CA LEU A 209 2.63 2.29 -14.19
C LEU A 209 3.43 2.53 -15.48
N ARG A 210 3.13 1.80 -16.54
CA ARG A 210 3.79 1.99 -17.83
C ARG A 210 3.56 3.40 -18.39
N ALA A 211 2.35 3.93 -18.32
CA ALA A 211 2.02 5.28 -18.79
C ALA A 211 2.77 6.36 -18.00
N ALA A 212 3.05 6.13 -16.72
CA ALA A 212 3.85 6.99 -15.86
C ALA A 212 5.38 6.81 -16.04
N GLY A 213 5.82 5.97 -16.98
CA GLY A 213 7.25 5.76 -17.29
C GLY A 213 7.93 4.69 -16.43
N PHE A 214 7.16 3.80 -15.80
CA PHE A 214 7.71 2.67 -15.06
C PHE A 214 7.77 1.39 -15.89
N VAL A 215 8.74 0.54 -15.54
CA VAL A 215 8.77 -0.89 -15.89
C VAL A 215 8.54 -1.69 -14.62
N VAL A 216 7.58 -2.60 -14.65
CA VAL A 216 7.35 -3.54 -13.55
C VAL A 216 8.49 -4.55 -13.55
N ALA A 217 9.24 -4.59 -12.47
CA ALA A 217 10.40 -5.45 -12.26
C ALA A 217 10.05 -6.74 -11.53
N ALA A 218 9.10 -6.65 -10.57
CA ALA A 218 8.64 -7.81 -9.82
C ALA A 218 7.14 -7.70 -9.48
N LEU A 219 6.51 -8.84 -9.33
CA LEU A 219 5.20 -9.03 -8.71
C LEU A 219 5.36 -10.20 -7.75
N GLU A 220 5.23 -9.91 -6.46
CA GLU A 220 5.30 -10.91 -5.40
C GLU A 220 3.90 -11.18 -4.85
N GLU A 221 3.60 -12.43 -4.61
CA GLU A 221 2.40 -12.89 -3.90
C GLU A 221 2.86 -13.42 -2.54
N PRO A 222 2.61 -12.67 -1.44
CA PRO A 222 3.18 -12.99 -0.15
C PRO A 222 2.82 -14.39 0.35
N GLU A 223 3.82 -15.17 0.72
CA GLU A 223 3.63 -16.43 1.43
C GLU A 223 3.50 -16.17 2.93
N PRO A 224 2.50 -16.77 3.60
CA PRO A 224 2.31 -16.58 5.03
C PRO A 224 3.46 -17.19 5.84
N THR A 225 3.97 -16.44 6.83
CA THR A 225 4.96 -16.94 7.78
C THR A 225 4.34 -17.97 8.73
N GLU A 226 5.20 -18.72 9.44
CA GLU A 226 4.74 -19.66 10.49
C GLU A 226 3.92 -18.93 11.57
N GLU A 227 4.32 -17.70 11.95
CA GLU A 227 3.58 -16.88 12.91
C GLU A 227 2.19 -16.53 12.39
N PHE A 228 2.06 -16.17 11.10
CA PHE A 228 0.77 -15.89 10.48
C PHE A 228 -0.12 -17.14 10.47
N LEU A 229 0.43 -18.29 10.05
CA LEU A 229 -0.29 -19.57 10.01
C LEU A 229 -0.82 -19.99 11.38
N ALA A 230 -0.03 -19.76 12.43
CA ALA A 230 -0.38 -20.11 13.80
C ALA A 230 -1.48 -19.21 14.39
N ASN A 231 -1.56 -17.95 13.97
CA ASN A 231 -2.42 -16.92 14.59
C ASN A 231 -3.59 -16.45 13.71
N SER A 232 -3.63 -16.86 12.43
CA SER A 232 -4.73 -16.51 11.51
C SER A 232 -5.65 -17.70 11.27
N PRO A 233 -6.97 -17.59 11.54
CA PRO A 233 -7.93 -18.64 11.23
C PRO A 233 -8.00 -19.01 9.74
N GLN A 234 -7.56 -18.12 8.87
CA GLN A 234 -7.54 -18.29 7.41
C GLN A 234 -6.13 -18.59 6.87
N GLY A 235 -5.14 -18.78 7.74
CA GLY A 235 -3.73 -18.90 7.35
C GLY A 235 -3.49 -19.96 6.28
N SER A 236 -4.05 -21.17 6.45
CA SER A 236 -3.91 -22.26 5.48
C SER A 236 -4.57 -21.98 4.14
N TRP A 237 -5.65 -21.19 4.10
CA TRP A 237 -6.34 -20.85 2.86
C TRP A 237 -5.55 -19.78 2.07
N ILE A 238 -4.94 -18.87 2.80
CA ILE A 238 -4.10 -17.79 2.22
C ILE A 238 -2.79 -18.37 1.70
N ALA A 239 -2.29 -19.45 2.30
CA ALA A 239 -1.14 -20.19 1.77
C ALA A 239 -1.40 -20.83 0.40
N GLU A 240 -2.67 -21.17 0.10
CA GLU A 240 -3.04 -21.74 -1.20
C GLU A 240 -3.45 -20.67 -2.23
N ILE A 241 -4.07 -19.57 -1.76
CA ILE A 241 -4.60 -18.51 -2.64
C ILE A 241 -4.26 -17.15 -2.06
N PRO A 242 -3.35 -16.38 -2.69
CA PRO A 242 -2.87 -15.12 -2.17
C PRO A 242 -3.96 -14.04 -2.23
N LEU A 243 -4.20 -13.35 -1.11
CA LEU A 243 -5.12 -12.22 -1.06
C LEU A 243 -4.42 -10.86 -1.22
N HIS A 244 -3.10 -10.86 -1.28
CA HIS A 244 -2.29 -9.65 -1.42
C HIS A 244 -1.25 -9.84 -2.50
N CYS A 245 -0.79 -8.75 -3.07
CA CYS A 245 0.37 -8.74 -3.94
C CYS A 245 1.21 -7.50 -3.71
N VAL A 246 2.50 -7.60 -4.04
CA VAL A 246 3.46 -6.50 -3.96
C VAL A 246 4.08 -6.31 -5.33
N ILE A 247 4.04 -5.10 -5.85
CA ILE A 247 4.58 -4.72 -7.15
C ILE A 247 5.84 -3.88 -6.92
N GLU A 248 6.94 -4.25 -7.55
CA GLU A 248 8.08 -3.36 -7.73
C GLU A 248 8.10 -2.83 -9.15
N ALA A 249 8.27 -1.52 -9.28
CA ALA A 249 8.39 -0.84 -10.56
C ALA A 249 9.57 0.14 -10.55
N TRP A 250 10.33 0.16 -11.62
CA TRP A 250 11.51 1.01 -11.78
C TRP A 250 11.20 2.14 -12.75
N LYS A 251 11.49 3.37 -12.34
CA LYS A 251 11.36 4.53 -13.24
C LYS A 251 12.43 4.46 -14.32
N LEU A 252 11.98 4.44 -15.58
CA LEU A 252 12.89 4.47 -16.72
C LEU A 252 13.60 5.83 -16.80
N GLU A 253 14.85 5.80 -17.20
CA GLU A 253 15.55 6.98 -17.68
C GLU A 253 15.05 7.28 -19.09
N LEU A 254 14.24 8.34 -19.23
CA LEU A 254 13.88 8.81 -20.56
C LEU A 254 15.16 9.31 -21.22
N ALA A 255 15.62 8.66 -22.30
CA ALA A 255 16.70 9.19 -23.11
C ALA A 255 16.36 10.63 -23.50
N GLN A 256 17.18 11.58 -23.07
CA GLN A 256 17.04 12.96 -23.54
C GLN A 256 17.20 12.96 -25.07
N PRO A 257 16.30 13.59 -25.83
CA PRO A 257 16.51 13.74 -27.25
C PRO A 257 17.87 14.40 -27.47
N THR A 258 18.75 13.73 -28.17
CA THR A 258 20.04 14.31 -28.58
C THR A 258 19.73 15.61 -29.33
N PRO A 259 20.30 16.77 -28.95
CA PRO A 259 20.05 17.98 -29.68
C PRO A 259 20.49 17.74 -31.14
N PRO A 260 19.73 18.23 -32.13
CA PRO A 260 20.15 18.14 -33.53
C PRO A 260 21.52 18.80 -33.71
N ALA A 261 22.41 18.07 -34.42
CA ALA A 261 23.76 18.51 -34.75
C ALA A 261 23.75 19.75 -35.62
#